data_8d8d611cc41d7fd11d18dd9e403d4ee7
#
_entry.id   8d8d611cc41d7fd11d18dd9e403d4ee7
#
_cell.length_a   1.000
_cell.length_b   1.000
_cell.length_c   1.000
_cell.angle_alpha   90.00
_cell.angle_beta   90.00
_cell.angle_gamma   90.00
#
_symmetry.space_group_name_H-M   'P 1'
#
loop_
_entity.id
_entity.type
_entity.pdbx_description
1 polymer ?
#
loop_
_entity_poly.entity_id
_entity_poly.type
_entity_poly.pdbx_seq_one_letter_code
_entity_poly.pdbx_strand_id
1 'polypeptide(L)'
;NGLEITVVEQRGLPLVAFGLMLRAGAATDPRALPGLASFTAQMLTEGTATRSSQEIAAAFEFLGARLSADAGREFTLLATETMAKHWPTALELVADLVKHPTFPEHELERVRREQLTDLRRGKDDPTVVAEHVTPGLVFSPDTGYGHPIVGTEAALGALTRDDVTDHFRRAYGPGSATL
;
A
#
# COMPACT_ATOMS: atom_id res chain seq x y z
N ASN A 1 22.03 4.55 5.42
CA ASN A 1 20.74 4.25 6.05
C ASN A 1 20.17 2.88 5.63
N GLY A 2 20.82 2.20 4.66
CA GLY A 2 20.45 0.86 4.20
C GLY A 2 19.42 0.80 3.04
N LEU A 3 18.98 1.94 2.53
CA LEU A 3 18.15 1.97 1.30
C LEU A 3 18.97 1.49 0.11
N GLU A 4 18.49 0.48 -0.59
CA GLU A 4 19.04 0.01 -1.85
C GLU A 4 18.42 0.80 -3.01
N ILE A 5 19.23 1.19 -3.99
CA ILE A 5 18.76 1.92 -5.17
C ILE A 5 19.22 1.19 -6.42
N THR A 6 18.27 0.82 -7.27
CA THR A 6 18.53 0.20 -8.58
C THR A 6 18.06 1.13 -9.69
N VAL A 7 18.94 1.45 -10.62
CA VAL A 7 18.62 2.33 -11.76
C VAL A 7 18.78 1.57 -13.07
N VAL A 8 17.74 1.58 -13.90
CA VAL A 8 17.75 1.04 -15.27
C VAL A 8 17.54 2.18 -16.24
N GLU A 9 18.56 2.46 -17.06
CA GLU A 9 18.52 3.55 -18.03
C GLU A 9 17.89 3.10 -19.34
N GLN A 10 16.80 3.79 -19.76
CA GLN A 10 16.17 3.59 -21.07
C GLN A 10 15.88 4.96 -21.70
N ARG A 11 16.55 5.27 -22.80
CA ARG A 11 16.55 6.62 -23.41
C ARG A 11 15.53 6.81 -24.54
N GLY A 12 14.51 5.96 -24.66
CA GLY A 12 13.54 6.02 -25.76
C GLY A 12 12.47 7.10 -25.61
N LEU A 13 12.05 7.38 -24.36
CA LEU A 13 11.01 8.33 -24.04
C LEU A 13 11.43 9.23 -22.85
N PRO A 14 10.94 10.47 -22.76
CA PRO A 14 11.24 11.36 -21.65
C PRO A 14 10.35 11.04 -20.43
N LEU A 15 10.29 9.78 -20.03
CA LEU A 15 9.53 9.28 -18.90
C LEU A 15 10.45 8.71 -17.84
N VAL A 16 10.06 8.83 -16.58
CA VAL A 16 10.68 8.18 -15.43
C VAL A 16 9.60 7.43 -14.67
N ALA A 17 9.74 6.12 -14.57
CA ALA A 17 8.98 5.29 -13.67
C ALA A 17 9.87 4.92 -12.48
N PHE A 18 9.36 5.03 -11.27
CA PHE A 18 10.06 4.55 -10.09
C PHE A 18 9.08 3.91 -9.10
N GLY A 19 9.60 2.98 -8.32
CA GLY A 19 8.84 2.27 -7.32
C GLY A 19 9.64 2.06 -6.06
N LEU A 20 9.07 2.43 -4.92
CA LEU A 20 9.60 2.10 -3.61
C LEU A 20 8.97 0.79 -3.16
N MET A 21 9.77 -0.27 -3.15
CA MET A 21 9.38 -1.58 -2.66
C MET A 21 9.83 -1.74 -1.20
N LEU A 22 8.89 -2.14 -0.34
CA LEU A 22 9.13 -2.38 1.09
C LEU A 22 8.79 -3.84 1.41
N ARG A 23 9.64 -4.51 2.18
CA ARG A 23 9.40 -5.89 2.64
C ARG A 23 8.37 -5.89 3.78
N ALA A 24 7.15 -5.51 3.45
CA ALA A 24 6.03 -5.27 4.37
C ALA A 24 4.72 -5.76 3.73
N GLY A 25 4.68 -7.00 3.28
CA GLY A 25 3.51 -7.60 2.64
C GLY A 25 2.61 -8.37 3.60
N ALA A 26 1.49 -8.85 3.08
CA ALA A 26 0.45 -9.56 3.83
C ALA A 26 0.95 -10.82 4.56
N ALA A 27 2.07 -11.43 4.12
CA ALA A 27 2.66 -12.57 4.83
C ALA A 27 3.12 -12.22 6.26
N THR A 28 3.30 -10.94 6.57
CA THR A 28 3.68 -10.45 7.90
C THR A 28 2.51 -9.99 8.76
N ASP A 29 1.29 -10.07 8.25
CA ASP A 29 0.09 -9.69 8.99
C ASP A 29 -0.06 -10.53 10.26
N PRO A 30 -0.47 -9.93 11.38
CA PRO A 30 -0.87 -10.67 12.55
C PRO A 30 -2.06 -11.59 12.22
N ARG A 31 -2.09 -12.79 12.79
CA ARG A 31 -3.20 -13.76 12.56
C ARG A 31 -4.59 -13.17 12.83
N ALA A 32 -4.70 -12.26 13.80
CA ALA A 32 -5.96 -11.63 14.15
C ALA A 32 -6.37 -10.52 13.17
N LEU A 33 -5.42 -10.01 12.36
CA LEU A 33 -5.59 -8.84 11.52
C LEU A 33 -5.10 -9.09 10.07
N PRO A 34 -5.57 -10.16 9.40
CA PRO A 34 -5.25 -10.34 7.97
C PRO A 34 -5.78 -9.15 7.16
N GLY A 35 -4.96 -8.63 6.26
CA GLY A 35 -5.24 -7.43 5.46
C GLY A 35 -4.63 -6.15 6.02
N LEU A 36 -3.93 -6.20 7.17
CA LEU A 36 -3.30 -5.03 7.77
C LEU A 36 -2.27 -4.37 6.85
N ALA A 37 -1.43 -5.16 6.17
CA ALA A 37 -0.45 -4.64 5.21
C ALA A 37 -1.14 -3.92 4.04
N SER A 38 -2.19 -4.52 3.46
CA SER A 38 -2.97 -3.92 2.37
C SER A 38 -3.66 -2.63 2.80
N PHE A 39 -4.27 -2.65 3.97
CA PHE A 39 -4.92 -1.46 4.54
C PHE A 39 -3.90 -0.35 4.82
N THR A 40 -2.76 -0.68 5.41
CA THR A 40 -1.69 0.29 5.68
C THR A 40 -1.15 0.91 4.39
N ALA A 41 -0.95 0.11 3.34
CA ALA A 41 -0.50 0.60 2.04
C ALA A 41 -1.45 1.66 1.47
N GLN A 42 -2.75 1.40 1.48
CA GLN A 42 -3.75 2.37 1.02
C GLN A 42 -3.77 3.63 1.89
N MET A 43 -3.65 3.48 3.19
CA MET A 43 -3.63 4.62 4.10
C MET A 43 -2.43 5.56 3.93
N LEU A 44 -1.34 5.14 3.26
CA LEU A 44 -0.20 6.00 2.96
C LEU A 44 -0.57 7.19 2.08
N THR A 45 -1.56 7.04 1.21
CA THR A 45 -1.99 8.10 0.29
C THR A 45 -3.04 9.04 0.88
N GLU A 46 -3.48 8.77 2.10
CA GLU A 46 -4.64 9.43 2.72
C GLU A 46 -4.28 10.62 3.63
N GLY A 47 -3.00 10.97 3.71
CA GLY A 47 -2.57 12.17 4.41
C GLY A 47 -1.16 12.10 4.96
N THR A 48 -0.47 13.23 4.86
CA THR A 48 0.84 13.47 5.48
C THR A 48 0.77 14.60 6.50
N ALA A 49 1.88 14.89 7.15
CA ALA A 49 1.97 16.03 8.07
C ALA A 49 1.75 17.38 7.37
N THR A 50 1.90 17.43 6.03
CA THR A 50 1.85 18.67 5.23
C THR A 50 0.73 18.70 4.20
N ARG A 51 0.09 17.57 3.91
CA ARG A 51 -0.92 17.44 2.85
C ARG A 51 -2.06 16.53 3.26
N SER A 52 -3.28 16.93 2.93
CA SER A 52 -4.46 16.08 2.94
C SER A 52 -4.47 15.08 1.78
N SER A 53 -5.34 14.09 1.81
CA SER A 53 -5.55 13.14 0.71
C SER A 53 -5.87 13.83 -0.62
N GLN A 54 -6.70 14.86 -0.58
CA GLN A 54 -7.07 15.65 -1.76
C GLN A 54 -5.89 16.43 -2.33
N GLU A 55 -5.05 17.04 -1.48
CA GLU A 55 -3.86 17.76 -1.91
C GLU A 55 -2.80 16.81 -2.48
N ILE A 56 -2.67 15.60 -1.94
CA ILE A 56 -1.81 14.55 -2.49
C ILE A 56 -2.29 14.16 -3.89
N ALA A 57 -3.57 13.84 -4.04
CA ALA A 57 -4.15 13.47 -5.33
C ALA A 57 -3.98 14.59 -6.37
N ALA A 58 -4.30 15.84 -6.02
CA ALA A 58 -4.14 17.00 -6.89
C ALA A 58 -2.68 17.25 -7.29
N ALA A 59 -1.72 17.00 -6.38
CA ALA A 59 -0.30 17.17 -6.69
C ALA A 59 0.18 16.14 -7.73
N PHE A 60 -0.20 14.87 -7.62
CA PHE A 60 0.12 13.85 -8.62
C PHE A 60 -0.59 14.11 -9.95
N GLU A 61 -1.86 14.51 -9.91
CA GLU A 61 -2.63 14.89 -11.12
C GLU A 61 -1.97 16.06 -11.86
N PHE A 62 -1.54 17.08 -11.14
CA PHE A 62 -0.83 18.24 -11.73
C PHE A 62 0.47 17.83 -12.45
N LEU A 63 1.18 16.81 -11.97
CA LEU A 63 2.36 16.25 -12.61
C LEU A 63 2.04 15.32 -13.78
N GLY A 64 0.76 15.03 -14.04
CA GLY A 64 0.34 14.00 -14.97
C GLY A 64 0.80 12.61 -14.55
N ALA A 65 1.04 12.40 -13.26
CA ALA A 65 1.52 11.17 -12.68
C ALA A 65 0.38 10.36 -12.03
N ARG A 66 0.52 9.04 -12.02
CA ARG A 66 -0.35 8.16 -11.26
C ARG A 66 0.45 7.58 -10.10
N LEU A 67 -0.13 7.62 -8.92
CA LEU A 67 0.42 6.95 -7.74
C LEU A 67 -0.39 5.68 -7.48
N SER A 68 0.29 4.56 -7.25
CA SER A 68 -0.30 3.38 -6.61
C SER A 68 0.46 3.04 -5.34
N ALA A 69 -0.25 2.46 -4.36
CA ALA A 69 0.30 1.96 -3.11
C ALA A 69 -0.41 0.64 -2.79
N ASP A 70 0.23 -0.46 -3.17
CA ASP A 70 -0.38 -1.78 -3.15
C ASP A 70 0.48 -2.76 -2.33
N ALA A 71 -0.15 -3.52 -1.46
CA ALA A 71 0.51 -4.63 -0.78
C ALA A 71 0.31 -5.93 -1.55
N GLY A 72 1.42 -6.60 -1.84
CA GLY A 72 1.45 -7.98 -2.27
C GLY A 72 1.59 -8.94 -1.09
N ARG A 73 1.99 -10.18 -1.39
CA ARG A 73 2.20 -11.19 -0.36
C ARG A 73 3.40 -10.86 0.54
N GLU A 74 4.54 -10.53 -0.05
CA GLU A 74 5.80 -10.33 0.67
C GLU A 74 6.25 -8.88 0.75
N PHE A 75 5.71 -8.01 -0.09
CA PHE A 75 6.13 -6.61 -0.18
C PHE A 75 4.94 -5.67 -0.40
N THR A 76 5.16 -4.42 -0.05
CA THR A 76 4.33 -3.29 -0.45
C THR A 76 5.10 -2.46 -1.48
N LEU A 77 4.43 -2.05 -2.54
CA LEU A 77 4.98 -1.25 -3.61
C LEU A 77 4.24 0.08 -3.71
N LEU A 78 4.98 1.18 -3.58
CA LEU A 78 4.52 2.50 -3.99
C LEU A 78 5.14 2.79 -5.35
N ALA A 79 4.33 2.92 -6.39
CA ALA A 79 4.82 3.13 -7.74
C ALA A 79 4.20 4.38 -8.38
N THR A 80 5.01 5.07 -9.18
CA THR A 80 4.55 6.21 -9.98
C THR A 80 5.35 6.32 -11.26
N GLU A 81 4.73 6.90 -12.28
CA GLU A 81 5.36 7.26 -13.55
C GLU A 81 5.04 8.72 -13.86
N THR A 82 6.02 9.45 -14.34
CA THR A 82 5.85 10.85 -14.71
C THR A 82 6.83 11.26 -15.81
N MET A 83 6.63 12.44 -16.40
CA MET A 83 7.61 12.99 -17.34
C MET A 83 8.96 13.26 -16.65
N ALA A 84 10.06 13.06 -17.37
CA ALA A 84 11.42 13.22 -16.84
C ALA A 84 11.68 14.61 -16.19
N LYS A 85 11.01 15.66 -16.65
CA LYS A 85 11.12 17.00 -16.03
C LYS A 85 10.49 17.11 -14.65
N HIS A 86 9.59 16.21 -14.28
CA HIS A 86 8.80 16.25 -13.05
C HIS A 86 9.21 15.19 -12.00
N TRP A 87 10.12 14.26 -12.36
CA TRP A 87 10.49 13.17 -11.45
C TRP A 87 11.03 13.63 -10.08
N PRO A 88 11.78 14.75 -9.95
CA PRO A 88 12.25 15.17 -8.63
C PRO A 88 11.08 15.51 -7.70
N THR A 89 10.09 16.26 -8.21
CA THR A 89 8.90 16.62 -7.44
C THR A 89 8.05 15.38 -7.09
N ALA A 90 7.90 14.44 -8.04
CA ALA A 90 7.17 13.20 -7.77
C ALA A 90 7.89 12.35 -6.70
N LEU A 91 9.23 12.29 -6.73
CA LEU A 91 10.02 11.59 -5.70
C LEU A 91 9.89 12.26 -4.32
N GLU A 92 9.88 13.59 -4.26
CA GLU A 92 9.63 14.35 -3.02
C GLU A 92 8.24 14.03 -2.45
N LEU A 93 7.21 13.95 -3.30
CA LEU A 93 5.87 13.57 -2.86
C LEU A 93 5.85 12.13 -2.31
N VAL A 94 6.43 11.16 -3.01
CA VAL A 94 6.52 9.78 -2.50
C VAL A 94 7.33 9.72 -1.19
N ALA A 95 8.41 10.49 -1.09
CA ALA A 95 9.20 10.57 0.14
C ALA A 95 8.38 11.14 1.31
N ASP A 96 7.52 12.12 1.08
CA ASP A 96 6.62 12.68 2.11
C ASP A 96 5.62 11.64 2.60
N LEU A 97 5.02 10.85 1.68
CA LEU A 97 4.09 9.76 2.03
C LEU A 97 4.70 8.73 2.98
N VAL A 98 5.97 8.35 2.75
CA VAL A 98 6.63 7.30 3.56
C VAL A 98 7.43 7.83 4.75
N LYS A 99 7.64 9.13 4.84
CA LYS A 99 8.37 9.74 5.97
C LYS A 99 7.46 10.38 6.99
N HIS A 100 6.32 10.90 6.55
CA HIS A 100 5.45 11.73 7.38
C HIS A 100 3.96 11.36 7.28
N PRO A 101 3.56 10.07 7.13
CA PRO A 101 2.14 9.73 7.08
C PRO A 101 1.46 10.03 8.41
N THR A 102 0.21 10.44 8.37
CA THR A 102 -0.55 10.82 9.58
C THR A 102 -1.69 9.86 9.90
N PHE A 103 -2.11 9.04 8.92
CA PHE A 103 -3.22 8.10 9.07
C PHE A 103 -4.45 8.73 9.73
N PRO A 104 -5.11 9.74 9.08
CA PRO A 104 -6.23 10.44 9.68
C PRO A 104 -7.41 9.49 9.94
N GLU A 105 -8.04 9.59 11.11
CA GLU A 105 -9.13 8.69 11.51
C GLU A 105 -10.32 8.72 10.55
N HIS A 106 -10.69 9.91 10.06
CA HIS A 106 -11.81 10.04 9.12
C HIS A 106 -11.53 9.36 7.76
N GLU A 107 -10.27 9.39 7.30
CA GLU A 107 -9.86 8.68 6.09
C GLU A 107 -9.78 7.18 6.34
N LEU A 108 -9.30 6.75 7.50
CA LEU A 108 -9.30 5.34 7.90
C LEU A 108 -10.71 4.76 7.83
N GLU A 109 -11.71 5.47 8.35
CA GLU A 109 -13.11 5.05 8.28
C GLU A 109 -13.68 5.09 6.86
N ARG A 110 -13.21 6.00 5.99
CA ARG A 110 -13.59 6.02 4.57
C ARG A 110 -13.02 4.81 3.83
N VAL A 111 -11.71 4.59 3.94
CA VAL A 111 -11.01 3.46 3.30
C VAL A 111 -11.57 2.12 3.79
N ARG A 112 -11.86 2.00 5.09
CA ARG A 112 -12.53 0.81 5.66
C ARG A 112 -13.85 0.51 4.97
N ARG A 113 -14.73 1.52 4.84
CA ARG A 113 -16.04 1.34 4.17
C ARG A 113 -15.89 0.94 2.72
N GLU A 114 -14.92 1.50 2.01
CA GLU A 114 -14.63 1.17 0.62
C GLU A 114 -14.17 -0.28 0.51
N GLN A 115 -13.16 -0.70 1.27
CA GLN A 115 -12.68 -2.08 1.25
C GLN A 115 -13.74 -3.10 1.65
N LEU A 116 -14.54 -2.81 2.68
CA LEU A 116 -15.67 -3.68 3.08
C LEU A 116 -16.71 -3.81 1.96
N THR A 117 -16.95 -2.73 1.22
CA THR A 117 -17.86 -2.74 0.08
C THR A 117 -17.30 -3.60 -1.06
N ASP A 118 -16.02 -3.47 -1.36
CA ASP A 118 -15.35 -4.25 -2.40
C ASP A 118 -15.28 -5.74 -2.05
N LEU A 119 -14.98 -6.08 -0.79
CA LEU A 119 -15.05 -7.47 -0.31
C LEU A 119 -16.46 -8.07 -0.48
N ARG A 120 -17.50 -7.30 -0.20
CA ARG A 120 -18.89 -7.78 -0.36
C ARG A 120 -19.26 -7.97 -1.82
N ARG A 121 -18.87 -7.04 -2.70
CA ARG A 121 -19.07 -7.16 -4.16
C ARG A 121 -18.31 -8.36 -4.74
N GLY A 122 -17.09 -8.60 -4.25
CA GLY A 122 -16.27 -9.72 -4.70
C GLY A 122 -16.87 -11.10 -4.40
N LYS A 123 -17.84 -11.21 -3.47
CA LYS A 123 -18.53 -12.48 -3.19
C LYS A 123 -19.40 -12.97 -4.35
N ASP A 124 -19.80 -12.07 -5.24
CA ASP A 124 -20.60 -12.41 -6.41
C ASP A 124 -19.73 -12.77 -7.63
N ASP A 125 -18.40 -12.62 -7.52
CA ASP A 125 -17.43 -12.98 -8.56
C ASP A 125 -16.71 -14.28 -8.21
N PRO A 126 -16.94 -15.39 -8.96
CA PRO A 126 -16.28 -16.67 -8.69
C PRO A 126 -14.75 -16.61 -8.73
N THR A 127 -14.16 -15.73 -9.54
CA THR A 127 -12.70 -15.55 -9.63
C THR A 127 -12.16 -14.98 -8.33
N VAL A 128 -12.79 -13.91 -7.83
CA VAL A 128 -12.42 -13.26 -6.56
C VAL A 128 -12.61 -14.23 -5.39
N VAL A 129 -13.70 -14.99 -5.39
CA VAL A 129 -13.93 -16.02 -4.35
C VAL A 129 -12.83 -17.07 -4.39
N ALA A 130 -12.44 -17.56 -5.56
CA ALA A 130 -11.36 -18.53 -5.70
C ALA A 130 -10.02 -17.95 -5.20
N GLU A 131 -9.68 -16.72 -5.56
CA GLU A 131 -8.47 -16.03 -5.08
C GLU A 131 -8.42 -15.89 -3.56
N HIS A 132 -9.56 -15.65 -2.92
CA HIS A 132 -9.65 -15.50 -1.46
C HIS A 132 -9.60 -16.84 -0.72
N VAL A 133 -10.15 -17.91 -1.28
CA VAL A 133 -10.25 -19.21 -0.63
C VAL A 133 -9.00 -20.09 -0.85
N THR A 134 -8.44 -20.05 -2.05
CA THR A 134 -7.30 -20.90 -2.45
C THR A 134 -6.09 -20.80 -1.49
N PRO A 135 -5.66 -19.61 -1.03
CA PRO A 135 -4.55 -19.50 -0.10
C PRO A 135 -4.74 -20.37 1.16
N GLY A 136 -5.92 -20.32 1.77
CA GLY A 136 -6.22 -21.09 2.98
C GLY A 136 -6.24 -22.61 2.76
N LEU A 137 -6.58 -23.04 1.54
CA LEU A 137 -6.58 -24.47 1.19
C LEU A 137 -5.17 -25.01 0.92
N VAL A 138 -4.29 -24.17 0.34
CA VAL A 138 -2.94 -24.58 -0.07
C VAL A 138 -1.93 -24.43 1.06
N PHE A 139 -1.96 -23.31 1.79
CA PHE A 139 -0.90 -22.93 2.73
C PHE A 139 -1.29 -23.07 4.21
N SER A 140 -2.45 -23.57 4.54
CA SER A 140 -3.04 -23.53 5.88
C SER A 140 -3.39 -22.09 6.34
N PRO A 141 -4.59 -21.88 6.92
CA PRO A 141 -5.03 -20.56 7.41
C PRO A 141 -4.14 -19.97 8.51
N ASP A 142 -3.32 -20.83 9.13
CA ASP A 142 -2.43 -20.43 10.22
C ASP A 142 -1.09 -19.81 9.78
N THR A 143 -0.83 -19.79 8.49
CA THR A 143 0.41 -19.21 7.92
C THR A 143 0.15 -17.82 7.35
N GLY A 144 1.20 -17.01 7.23
CA GLY A 144 1.12 -15.71 6.55
C GLY A 144 0.73 -15.79 5.07
N TYR A 145 0.75 -16.99 4.48
CA TYR A 145 0.32 -17.25 3.10
C TYR A 145 -1.13 -17.73 3.01
N GLY A 146 -1.75 -18.15 4.11
CA GLY A 146 -3.03 -18.83 4.13
C GLY A 146 -4.27 -17.92 4.19
N HIS A 147 -4.11 -16.60 4.14
CA HIS A 147 -5.22 -15.66 4.16
C HIS A 147 -5.24 -14.75 2.92
N PRO A 148 -6.38 -14.15 2.55
CA PRO A 148 -6.44 -13.16 1.48
C PRO A 148 -5.56 -11.93 1.79
N ILE A 149 -4.89 -11.37 0.77
CA ILE A 149 -4.07 -10.16 0.92
C ILE A 149 -4.91 -8.97 1.40
N VAL A 150 -6.12 -8.85 0.88
CA VAL A 150 -7.07 -7.79 1.27
C VAL A 150 -7.75 -8.04 2.62
N GLY A 151 -7.46 -9.18 3.25
CA GLY A 151 -8.01 -9.53 4.56
C GLY A 151 -9.43 -10.07 4.53
N THR A 152 -10.09 -9.99 5.68
CA THR A 152 -11.47 -10.43 5.88
C THR A 152 -12.33 -9.29 6.42
N GLU A 153 -13.66 -9.37 6.25
CA GLU A 153 -14.59 -8.36 6.80
C GLU A 153 -14.43 -8.21 8.33
N ALA A 154 -14.23 -9.31 9.04
CA ALA A 154 -14.06 -9.29 10.49
C ALA A 154 -12.76 -8.55 10.90
N ALA A 155 -11.64 -8.87 10.23
CA ALA A 155 -10.36 -8.22 10.50
C ALA A 155 -10.40 -6.73 10.16
N LEU A 156 -10.89 -6.37 8.96
CA LEU A 156 -11.02 -4.97 8.55
C LEU A 156 -11.94 -4.16 9.48
N GLY A 157 -13.02 -4.79 9.98
CA GLY A 157 -13.92 -4.16 10.95
C GLY A 157 -13.27 -3.90 12.31
N ALA A 158 -12.26 -4.69 12.67
CA ALA A 158 -11.54 -4.59 13.95
C ALA A 158 -10.27 -3.72 13.89
N LEU A 159 -9.73 -3.44 12.70
CA LEU A 159 -8.52 -2.62 12.52
C LEU A 159 -8.66 -1.25 13.17
N THR A 160 -7.64 -0.85 13.90
CA THR A 160 -7.55 0.47 14.52
C THR A 160 -6.46 1.32 13.87
N ARG A 161 -6.49 2.62 14.12
CA ARG A 161 -5.40 3.52 13.71
C ARG A 161 -4.06 3.14 14.34
N ASP A 162 -4.09 2.64 15.56
CA ASP A 162 -2.87 2.22 16.27
C ASP A 162 -2.27 0.97 15.60
N ASP A 163 -3.09 0.02 15.14
CA ASP A 163 -2.60 -1.14 14.39
C ASP A 163 -1.87 -0.72 13.11
N VAL A 164 -2.45 0.21 12.34
CA VAL A 164 -1.84 0.77 11.13
C VAL A 164 -0.53 1.49 11.45
N THR A 165 -0.52 2.32 12.47
CA THR A 165 0.65 3.09 12.89
C THR A 165 1.78 2.19 13.36
N ASP A 166 1.46 1.16 14.14
CA ASP A 166 2.44 0.21 14.67
C ASP A 166 2.97 -0.71 13.57
N HIS A 167 2.13 -1.13 12.63
CA HIS A 167 2.58 -1.87 11.45
C HIS A 167 3.55 -1.03 10.62
N PHE A 168 3.18 0.21 10.33
CA PHE A 168 4.03 1.14 9.59
C PHE A 168 5.39 1.33 10.27
N ARG A 169 5.43 1.61 11.57
CA ARG A 169 6.68 1.82 12.32
C ARG A 169 7.60 0.61 12.32
N ARG A 170 7.04 -0.59 12.33
CA ARG A 170 7.81 -1.84 12.36
C ARG A 170 8.34 -2.24 10.99
N ALA A 171 7.56 -2.02 9.94
CA ALA A 171 7.80 -2.63 8.63
C ALA A 171 8.36 -1.64 7.58
N TYR A 172 8.08 -0.33 7.74
CA TYR A 172 8.46 0.68 6.76
C TYR A 172 9.77 1.40 7.18
N GLY A 173 10.89 0.75 6.94
CA GLY A 173 12.21 1.30 7.23
C GLY A 173 13.14 1.26 6.02
N PRO A 174 14.17 2.14 5.98
CA PRO A 174 15.09 2.18 4.83
C PRO A 174 15.88 0.88 4.64
N GLY A 175 16.11 0.11 5.70
CA GLY A 175 16.80 -1.19 5.62
C GLY A 175 15.96 -2.32 5.04
N SER A 176 14.62 -2.11 4.90
CA SER A 176 13.69 -3.04 4.25
C SER A 176 13.22 -2.54 2.88
N ALA A 177 13.76 -1.43 2.40
CA ALA A 177 13.29 -0.74 1.22
C ALA A 177 14.28 -0.82 0.05
N THR A 178 13.75 -0.92 -1.15
CA THR A 178 14.47 -0.80 -2.43
C THR A 178 13.73 0.22 -3.32
N LEU A 179 14.48 1.16 -3.91
CA LEU A 179 13.99 2.17 -4.85
C LEU A 179 14.54 1.88 -6.25
#